data_006b2f9c0efca4283faa454f201c337a
#
_entry.id   006b2f9c0efca4283faa454f201c337a
#
_cell.length_a   1.000
_cell.length_b   1.000
_cell.length_c   1.000
_cell.angle_alpha   90.00
_cell.angle_beta   90.00
_cell.angle_gamma   90.00
#
_symmetry.space_group_name_H-M   'P 1'
#
loop_
_entity.id
_entity.type
_entity.pdbx_description
1 polymer ?
#
loop_
_entity_poly.entity_id
_entity_poly.type
_entity_poly.pdbx_seq_one_letter_code
_entity_poly.pdbx_strand_id
1 'polypeptide(L)'
;MQSALFVETIEEAKFSIEKLLKDKKDNIIILTFNPNIQSFFKKKNIKTFSTADYSKKDLYENMILNCELIENAITMNLKNNKIDFPPKYYFKTLLYYYRFIWRHYIWTIGVVDNFIKKNNVSRVFSFKYEQVITESPWIEDDQLYLCKILKKYCKKNDIDF
;
A
#
# COMPACT_ATOMS: atom_id res chain seq x y z
N MET A 1 4.95 16.12 -17.22
CA MET A 1 4.24 15.52 -16.08
C MET A 1 4.76 14.11 -15.90
N GLN A 2 5.01 13.67 -14.67
CA GLN A 2 5.51 12.33 -14.42
C GLN A 2 4.37 11.46 -13.92
N SER A 3 4.21 10.27 -14.52
CA SER A 3 3.21 9.29 -14.15
C SER A 3 3.84 8.15 -13.38
N ALA A 4 3.13 7.60 -12.40
CA ALA A 4 3.53 6.43 -11.65
C ALA A 4 2.63 5.24 -11.97
N LEU A 5 3.23 4.08 -12.11
CA LEU A 5 2.53 2.81 -12.28
C LEU A 5 2.89 1.88 -11.11
N PHE A 6 1.87 1.36 -10.45
CA PHE A 6 2.00 0.38 -9.39
C PHE A 6 1.65 -1.01 -9.92
N VAL A 7 2.56 -1.96 -9.72
CA VAL A 7 2.47 -3.32 -10.29
C VAL A 7 2.77 -4.35 -9.21
N GLU A 8 1.87 -5.29 -9.01
CA GLU A 8 1.95 -6.29 -7.92
C GLU A 8 2.04 -7.74 -8.42
N THR A 9 1.58 -8.01 -9.66
CA THR A 9 1.57 -9.36 -10.23
C THR A 9 2.36 -9.46 -11.53
N ILE A 10 2.72 -10.69 -11.92
CA ILE A 10 3.42 -10.96 -13.19
C ILE A 10 2.50 -10.65 -14.40
N GLU A 11 1.22 -10.91 -14.27
CA GLU A 11 0.21 -10.64 -15.29
C GLU A 11 0.11 -9.13 -15.54
N GLU A 12 0.04 -8.33 -14.49
CA GLU A 12 0.07 -6.87 -14.59
C GLU A 12 1.36 -6.37 -15.22
N ALA A 13 2.50 -6.95 -14.83
CA ALA A 13 3.79 -6.58 -15.41
C ALA A 13 3.85 -6.86 -16.91
N LYS A 14 3.34 -8.02 -17.35
CA LYS A 14 3.23 -8.37 -18.78
C LYS A 14 2.32 -7.39 -19.53
N PHE A 15 1.12 -7.16 -18.99
CA PHE A 15 0.17 -6.21 -19.55
C PHE A 15 0.75 -4.80 -19.65
N SER A 16 1.44 -4.35 -18.59
CA SER A 16 2.09 -3.03 -18.57
C SER A 16 3.11 -2.87 -19.70
N ILE A 17 3.93 -3.88 -19.93
CA ILE A 17 4.91 -3.87 -21.01
C ILE A 17 4.21 -3.79 -22.37
N GLU A 18 3.16 -4.57 -22.56
CA GLU A 18 2.48 -4.69 -23.84
C GLU A 18 1.63 -3.46 -24.20
N LYS A 19 1.01 -2.83 -23.23
CA LYS A 19 0.00 -1.80 -23.45
C LYS A 19 0.42 -0.40 -23.04
N LEU A 20 1.13 -0.26 -21.91
CA LEU A 20 1.41 1.05 -21.32
C LEU A 20 2.82 1.55 -21.65
N LEU A 21 3.80 0.65 -21.77
CA LEU A 21 5.20 1.03 -21.94
C LEU A 21 5.67 1.01 -23.40
N LYS A 22 4.88 0.46 -24.32
CA LYS A 22 5.22 0.41 -25.77
C LYS A 22 5.34 1.79 -26.38
N ASP A 23 4.47 2.70 -26.03
CA ASP A 23 4.36 4.00 -26.72
C ASP A 23 5.34 5.07 -26.24
N LYS A 24 6.21 4.77 -25.26
CA LYS A 24 7.31 5.64 -24.75
C LYS A 24 6.98 7.14 -24.58
N LYS A 25 5.73 7.55 -24.80
CA LYS A 25 5.31 8.95 -24.77
C LYS A 25 5.11 9.49 -23.37
N ASP A 26 4.79 8.62 -22.41
CA ASP A 26 4.59 9.02 -21.04
C ASP A 26 5.84 8.67 -20.21
N ASN A 27 6.30 9.65 -19.45
CA ASN A 27 7.38 9.45 -18.48
C ASN A 27 6.84 8.65 -17.29
N ILE A 28 6.70 7.33 -17.49
CA ILE A 28 6.14 6.41 -16.48
C ILE A 28 7.26 5.82 -15.63
N ILE A 29 7.16 5.99 -14.33
CA ILE A 29 8.01 5.31 -13.34
C ILE A 29 7.21 4.21 -12.66
N ILE A 30 7.87 3.09 -12.35
CA ILE A 30 7.22 1.90 -11.81
C ILE A 30 7.67 1.69 -10.37
N LEU A 31 6.71 1.53 -9.46
CA LEU A 31 6.93 1.03 -8.10
C LEU A 31 6.25 -0.32 -7.92
N THR A 32 6.95 -1.26 -7.31
CA THR A 32 6.38 -2.54 -6.90
C THR A 32 6.73 -2.86 -5.45
N PHE A 33 5.78 -3.49 -4.76
CA PHE A 33 5.97 -4.05 -3.42
C PHE A 33 6.49 -5.50 -3.48
N ASN A 34 6.49 -6.10 -4.67
CA ASN A 34 6.86 -7.50 -4.89
C ASN A 34 8.26 -7.61 -5.53
N PRO A 35 9.27 -8.17 -4.83
CA PRO A 35 10.63 -8.31 -5.36
C PRO A 35 10.72 -9.20 -6.61
N ASN A 36 9.79 -10.15 -6.78
CA ASN A 36 9.75 -10.98 -8.00
C ASN A 36 9.40 -10.14 -9.24
N ILE A 37 8.51 -9.16 -9.07
CA ILE A 37 8.13 -8.24 -10.14
C ILE A 37 9.30 -7.33 -10.49
N GLN A 38 10.02 -6.83 -9.49
CA GLN A 38 11.24 -6.06 -9.72
C GLN A 38 12.26 -6.85 -10.53
N SER A 39 12.48 -8.11 -10.18
CA SER A 39 13.39 -9.02 -10.91
C SER A 39 12.90 -9.27 -12.34
N PHE A 40 11.58 -9.41 -12.55
CA PHE A 40 10.99 -9.58 -13.87
C PHE A 40 11.24 -8.38 -14.78
N PHE A 41 11.00 -7.16 -14.31
CA PHE A 41 11.26 -5.94 -15.06
C PHE A 41 12.75 -5.74 -15.33
N LYS A 42 13.62 -6.02 -14.36
CA LYS A 42 15.08 -5.96 -14.51
C LYS A 42 15.57 -6.85 -15.66
N LYS A 43 15.04 -8.08 -15.79
CA LYS A 43 15.35 -8.97 -16.92
C LYS A 43 14.92 -8.41 -18.28
N LYS A 44 13.98 -7.45 -18.30
CA LYS A 44 13.51 -6.77 -19.50
C LYS A 44 14.17 -5.40 -19.71
N ASN A 45 15.21 -5.06 -18.91
CA ASN A 45 15.89 -3.76 -18.92
C ASN A 45 14.95 -2.57 -18.63
N ILE A 46 13.88 -2.80 -17.86
CA ILE A 46 12.96 -1.75 -17.45
C ILE A 46 13.29 -1.36 -16.01
N LYS A 47 13.55 -0.05 -15.80
CA LYS A 47 13.85 0.50 -14.48
C LYS A 47 12.60 0.49 -13.61
N THR A 48 12.73 -0.12 -12.44
CA THR A 48 11.69 -0.14 -11.41
C THR A 48 12.27 0.28 -10.07
N PHE A 49 11.41 0.82 -9.23
CA PHE A 49 11.71 1.12 -7.84
C PHE A 49 11.09 0.06 -6.94
N SER A 50 11.73 -0.17 -5.81
CA SER A 50 11.24 -1.03 -4.74
C SER A 50 10.81 -0.22 -3.53
N THR A 51 10.10 -0.86 -2.62
CA THR A 51 9.73 -0.25 -1.34
C THR A 51 10.96 0.14 -0.52
N ALA A 52 12.07 -0.59 -0.63
CA ALA A 52 13.32 -0.29 0.07
C ALA A 52 13.89 1.09 -0.29
N ASP A 53 13.67 1.56 -1.53
CA ASP A 53 14.15 2.86 -1.99
C ASP A 53 13.44 4.05 -1.30
N TYR A 54 12.28 3.78 -0.67
CA TYR A 54 11.40 4.77 -0.06
C TYR A 54 11.03 4.47 1.39
N SER A 55 11.48 3.34 1.94
CA SER A 55 11.28 2.93 3.32
C SER A 55 12.43 3.46 4.19
N LYS A 56 12.29 4.69 4.69
CA LYS A 56 13.26 5.30 5.61
C LYS A 56 13.02 4.87 7.05
N LYS A 57 14.05 4.99 7.89
CA LYS A 57 13.98 4.70 9.33
C LYS A 57 12.84 5.46 10.02
N ASP A 58 12.71 6.74 9.71
CA ASP A 58 11.68 7.62 10.25
C ASP A 58 10.25 7.11 9.94
N LEU A 59 10.07 6.49 8.78
CA LEU A 59 8.78 5.90 8.40
C LEU A 59 8.41 4.74 9.34
N TYR A 60 9.39 3.92 9.70
CA TYR A 60 9.17 2.80 10.61
C TYR A 60 8.83 3.28 12.04
N GLU A 61 9.56 4.27 12.54
CA GLU A 61 9.30 4.88 13.85
C GLU A 61 7.92 5.53 13.89
N ASN A 62 7.55 6.30 12.87
CA ASN A 62 6.23 6.90 12.73
C ASN A 62 5.10 5.85 12.63
N MET A 63 5.35 4.74 11.97
CA MET A 63 4.40 3.63 11.89
C MET A 63 4.10 3.05 13.27
N ILE A 64 5.13 2.81 14.08
CA ILE A 64 4.96 2.27 15.44
C ILE A 64 4.16 3.27 16.28
N LEU A 65 4.56 4.54 16.29
CA LEU A 65 3.89 5.60 17.05
C LEU A 65 2.41 5.73 16.67
N ASN A 66 2.09 5.74 15.37
CA ASN A 66 0.71 5.82 14.93
C ASN A 66 -0.13 4.59 15.31
N CYS A 67 0.45 3.39 15.31
CA CYS A 67 -0.23 2.20 15.82
C CYS A 67 -0.58 2.33 17.30
N GLU A 68 0.35 2.81 18.11
CA GLU A 68 0.11 3.04 19.55
C GLU A 68 -0.98 4.09 19.79
N LEU A 69 -1.00 5.16 19.01
CA LEU A 69 -2.05 6.19 19.08
C LEU A 69 -3.43 5.61 18.76
N ILE A 70 -3.53 4.77 17.73
CA ILE A 70 -4.79 4.10 17.36
C ILE A 70 -5.24 3.16 18.48
N GLU A 71 -4.35 2.34 19.03
CA GLU A 71 -4.66 1.43 20.13
C GLU A 71 -5.16 2.16 21.38
N ASN A 72 -4.50 3.27 21.72
CA ASN A 72 -4.90 4.10 22.84
C ASN A 72 -6.28 4.74 22.62
N ALA A 73 -6.53 5.26 21.41
CA ALA A 73 -7.82 5.86 21.05
C ALA A 73 -8.97 4.84 21.14
N ILE A 74 -8.76 3.62 20.64
CA ILE A 74 -9.74 2.54 20.74
C ILE A 74 -9.99 2.18 22.21
N THR A 75 -8.93 2.00 22.98
CA THR A 75 -9.03 1.62 24.39
C THR A 75 -9.79 2.69 25.21
N MET A 76 -9.50 3.97 24.96
CA MET A 76 -10.21 5.08 25.60
C MET A 76 -11.69 5.12 25.22
N ASN A 77 -11.99 4.94 23.92
CA ASN A 77 -13.36 4.95 23.42
C ASN A 77 -14.21 3.83 24.06
N LEU A 78 -13.64 2.64 24.17
CA LEU A 78 -14.30 1.49 24.80
C LEU A 78 -14.60 1.76 26.29
N LYS A 79 -13.63 2.33 27.03
CA LYS A 79 -13.82 2.71 28.43
C LYS A 79 -14.92 3.75 28.59
N ASN A 80 -14.90 4.79 27.77
CA ASN A 80 -15.86 5.89 27.84
C ASN A 80 -17.29 5.45 27.54
N ASN A 81 -17.47 4.48 26.65
CA ASN A 81 -18.78 3.96 26.28
C ASN A 81 -19.25 2.80 27.16
N LYS A 82 -18.52 2.47 28.24
CA LYS A 82 -18.83 1.37 29.17
C LYS A 82 -19.11 0.03 28.45
N ILE A 83 -18.41 -0.20 27.36
CA ILE A 83 -18.53 -1.44 26.61
C ILE A 83 -17.74 -2.49 27.37
N ASP A 84 -18.47 -3.41 27.99
CA ASP A 84 -17.90 -4.58 28.66
C ASP A 84 -17.36 -5.52 27.57
N PHE A 85 -16.06 -5.48 27.40
CA PHE A 85 -15.40 -6.39 26.46
C PHE A 85 -15.13 -7.75 27.12
N PRO A 86 -15.18 -8.84 26.32
CA PRO A 86 -14.77 -10.14 26.79
C PRO A 86 -13.38 -10.13 27.41
N PRO A 87 -12.98 -11.17 28.16
CA PRO A 87 -11.84 -11.16 29.07
C PRO A 87 -10.61 -10.45 28.48
N LYS A 88 -9.93 -9.68 29.29
CA LYS A 88 -8.77 -8.82 28.97
C LYS A 88 -7.74 -9.44 28.00
N TYR A 89 -7.65 -10.77 27.95
CA TYR A 89 -6.81 -11.51 27.02
C TYR A 89 -7.34 -11.50 25.58
N TYR A 90 -8.64 -11.61 25.38
CA TYR A 90 -9.25 -11.60 24.06
C TYR A 90 -9.06 -10.25 23.35
N PHE A 91 -9.24 -9.18 24.08
CA PHE A 91 -9.04 -7.84 23.57
C PHE A 91 -7.59 -7.58 23.18
N LYS A 92 -6.62 -8.00 24.03
CA LYS A 92 -5.20 -7.88 23.70
C LYS A 92 -4.83 -8.69 22.45
N THR A 93 -5.39 -9.87 22.28
CA THR A 93 -5.15 -10.72 21.11
C THR A 93 -5.72 -10.07 19.85
N LEU A 94 -6.94 -9.53 19.90
CA LEU A 94 -7.54 -8.79 18.80
C LEU A 94 -6.69 -7.56 18.41
N LEU A 95 -6.28 -6.75 19.38
CA LEU A 95 -5.41 -5.59 19.11
C LEU A 95 -4.09 -6.02 18.48
N TYR A 96 -3.52 -7.15 18.89
CA TYR A 96 -2.30 -7.69 18.29
C TYR A 96 -2.49 -8.01 16.81
N TYR A 97 -3.59 -8.66 16.41
CA TYR A 97 -3.90 -8.92 15.01
C TYR A 97 -4.13 -7.63 14.21
N TYR A 98 -4.92 -6.70 14.74
CA TYR A 98 -5.14 -5.41 14.09
C TYR A 98 -3.86 -4.59 13.93
N ARG A 99 -2.89 -4.75 14.84
CA ARG A 99 -1.59 -4.09 14.76
C ARG A 99 -0.83 -4.44 13.49
N PHE A 100 -0.89 -5.68 13.02
CA PHE A 100 -0.29 -6.07 11.73
C PHE A 100 -0.94 -5.35 10.55
N ILE A 101 -2.26 -5.31 10.53
CA ILE A 101 -3.03 -4.64 9.47
C ILE A 101 -2.69 -3.14 9.45
N TRP A 102 -2.71 -2.48 10.59
CA TRP A 102 -2.41 -1.05 10.67
C TRP A 102 -0.97 -0.73 10.31
N ARG A 103 -0.01 -1.53 10.76
CA ARG A 103 1.40 -1.36 10.41
C ARG A 103 1.60 -1.45 8.92
N HIS A 104 1.06 -2.48 8.30
CA HIS A 104 1.13 -2.64 6.85
C HIS A 104 0.49 -1.45 6.12
N TYR A 105 -0.68 -1.04 6.56
CA TYR A 105 -1.42 0.08 5.96
C TYR A 105 -0.67 1.41 6.08
N ILE A 106 -0.19 1.74 7.27
CA ILE A 106 0.55 2.99 7.53
C ILE A 106 1.88 2.99 6.77
N TRP A 107 2.58 1.85 6.76
CA TRP A 107 3.83 1.71 6.03
C TRP A 107 3.61 1.86 4.53
N THR A 108 2.60 1.21 3.96
CA THR A 108 2.25 1.32 2.54
C THR A 108 1.96 2.77 2.15
N ILE A 109 1.13 3.48 2.93
CA ILE A 109 0.86 4.90 2.69
C ILE A 109 2.14 5.73 2.74
N GLY A 110 3.01 5.50 3.71
CA GLY A 110 4.26 6.24 3.84
C GLY A 110 5.23 5.99 2.69
N VAL A 111 5.35 4.76 2.21
CA VAL A 111 6.14 4.43 1.02
C VAL A 111 5.59 5.12 -0.22
N VAL A 112 4.26 5.08 -0.42
CA VAL A 112 3.58 5.75 -1.54
C VAL A 112 3.81 7.26 -1.48
N ASP A 113 3.64 7.88 -0.32
CA ASP A 113 3.85 9.32 -0.11
C ASP A 113 5.29 9.74 -0.46
N ASN A 114 6.27 9.01 0.07
CA ASN A 114 7.68 9.26 -0.21
C ASN A 114 8.01 9.10 -1.70
N PHE A 115 7.46 8.07 -2.35
CA PHE A 115 7.67 7.84 -3.77
C PHE A 115 7.07 8.94 -4.63
N ILE A 116 5.84 9.31 -4.38
CA ILE A 116 5.11 10.34 -5.14
C ILE A 116 5.78 11.70 -4.99
N LYS A 117 6.11 12.10 -3.76
CA LYS A 117 6.75 13.39 -3.48
C LYS A 117 8.15 13.48 -4.06
N LYS A 118 8.99 12.45 -3.86
CA LYS A 118 10.37 12.45 -4.35
C LYS A 118 10.47 12.52 -5.88
N ASN A 119 9.48 11.97 -6.57
CA ASN A 119 9.47 11.91 -8.03
C ASN A 119 8.51 12.92 -8.68
N ASN A 120 7.89 13.82 -7.92
CA ASN A 120 6.93 14.82 -8.44
C ASN A 120 5.85 14.19 -9.32
N VAL A 121 5.25 13.09 -8.85
CA VAL A 121 4.22 12.36 -9.59
C VAL A 121 2.92 13.14 -9.58
N SER A 122 2.34 13.34 -10.75
CA SER A 122 1.04 14.02 -10.93
C SER A 122 -0.09 13.10 -11.37
N ARG A 123 0.24 11.88 -11.81
CA ARG A 123 -0.74 10.87 -12.22
C ARG A 123 -0.33 9.50 -11.73
N VAL A 124 -1.28 8.73 -11.23
CA VAL A 124 -1.07 7.37 -10.73
C VAL A 124 -1.92 6.38 -11.51
N PHE A 125 -1.31 5.29 -11.91
CA PHE A 125 -1.96 4.13 -12.50
C PHE A 125 -1.82 2.93 -11.58
N SER A 126 -2.91 2.19 -11.44
CA SER A 126 -2.94 0.91 -10.73
C SER A 126 -3.97 -0.01 -11.36
N PHE A 127 -3.86 -1.28 -11.10
CA PHE A 127 -4.80 -2.28 -11.60
C PHE A 127 -5.97 -2.42 -10.65
N LYS A 128 -7.18 -2.45 -11.21
CA LYS A 128 -8.40 -2.74 -10.46
C LYS A 128 -8.66 -4.23 -10.55
N TYR A 129 -8.67 -4.89 -9.40
CA TYR A 129 -9.16 -6.26 -9.31
C TYR A 129 -10.68 -6.24 -9.21
N GLU A 130 -11.36 -6.99 -10.04
CA GLU A 130 -12.73 -7.39 -9.77
C GLU A 130 -12.69 -8.33 -8.56
N GLN A 131 -13.60 -8.11 -7.63
CA GLN A 131 -13.67 -8.85 -6.37
C GLN A 131 -13.79 -10.34 -6.67
N VAL A 132 -12.70 -11.07 -6.59
CA VAL A 132 -12.76 -12.51 -6.44
C VAL A 132 -13.20 -12.73 -4.99
N ILE A 133 -14.42 -13.22 -4.82
CA ILE A 133 -14.91 -13.67 -3.51
C ILE A 133 -14.11 -14.93 -3.19
N THR A 134 -13.01 -14.78 -2.48
CA THR A 134 -12.27 -15.91 -1.96
C THR A 134 -12.88 -16.34 -0.64
N GLU A 135 -13.05 -17.64 -0.47
CA GLU A 135 -13.60 -18.22 0.75
C GLU A 135 -12.71 -18.03 1.99
N SER A 136 -11.51 -17.46 1.80
CA SER A 136 -10.56 -17.16 2.87
C SER A 136 -10.38 -15.66 3.04
N PRO A 137 -10.99 -15.05 4.06
CA PRO A 137 -10.89 -13.59 4.29
C PRO A 137 -9.49 -13.13 4.75
N TRP A 138 -8.52 -14.02 4.89
CA TRP A 138 -7.28 -13.74 5.61
C TRP A 138 -6.02 -13.65 4.74
N ILE A 139 -6.01 -14.12 3.50
CA ILE A 139 -4.74 -14.38 2.79
C ILE A 139 -4.55 -13.60 1.50
N GLU A 140 -5.60 -13.14 0.82
CA GLU A 140 -5.47 -12.58 -0.55
C GLU A 140 -5.79 -11.09 -0.68
N ASP A 141 -6.08 -10.43 0.41
CA ASP A 141 -6.53 -9.03 0.40
C ASP A 141 -5.40 -7.99 0.23
N ASP A 142 -4.12 -8.36 0.28
CA ASP A 142 -3.03 -7.41 0.16
C ASP A 142 -3.01 -6.70 -1.19
N GLN A 143 -3.33 -7.40 -2.26
CA GLN A 143 -3.41 -6.82 -3.61
C GLN A 143 -4.61 -5.89 -3.78
N LEU A 144 -5.76 -6.24 -3.19
CA LEU A 144 -6.98 -5.41 -3.21
C LEU A 144 -6.80 -4.09 -2.45
N TYR A 145 -5.98 -4.09 -1.40
CA TYR A 145 -5.76 -2.92 -0.57
C TYR A 145 -4.96 -1.84 -1.27
N LEU A 146 -3.93 -2.19 -2.05
CA LEU A 146 -3.06 -1.19 -2.65
C LEU A 146 -3.84 -0.25 -3.58
N CYS A 147 -4.65 -0.76 -4.49
CA CYS A 147 -5.47 0.06 -5.38
C CYS A 147 -6.44 0.98 -4.60
N LYS A 148 -7.07 0.47 -3.53
CA LYS A 148 -7.96 1.27 -2.67
C LYS A 148 -7.19 2.34 -1.90
N ILE A 149 -6.01 2.03 -1.40
CA ILE A 149 -5.12 2.97 -0.72
C ILE A 149 -4.72 4.09 -1.68
N LEU A 150 -4.23 3.72 -2.87
CA LEU A 150 -3.80 4.66 -3.90
C LEU A 150 -4.94 5.60 -4.31
N LYS A 151 -6.13 5.05 -4.56
CA LYS A 151 -7.31 5.86 -4.92
C LYS A 151 -7.66 6.88 -3.84
N LYS A 152 -7.67 6.47 -2.56
CA LYS A 152 -7.93 7.37 -1.43
C LYS A 152 -6.83 8.40 -1.26
N TYR A 153 -5.56 7.97 -1.40
CA TYR A 153 -4.40 8.85 -1.31
C TYR A 153 -4.44 9.91 -2.40
N CYS A 154 -4.64 9.52 -3.65
CA CYS A 154 -4.68 10.42 -4.80
C CYS A 154 -5.82 11.44 -4.67
N LYS A 155 -7.02 11.00 -4.27
CA LYS A 155 -8.15 11.90 -4.01
C LYS A 155 -7.85 12.94 -2.93
N LYS A 156 -7.13 12.56 -1.87
CA LYS A 156 -6.77 13.47 -0.76
C LYS A 156 -5.72 14.52 -1.17
N ASN A 157 -4.87 14.18 -2.13
CA ASN A 157 -3.72 15.01 -2.52
C ASN A 157 -3.86 15.62 -3.92
N ASP A 158 -5.07 15.62 -4.51
CA ASP A 158 -5.38 16.17 -5.84
C ASP A 158 -4.49 15.60 -6.95
N ILE A 159 -4.20 14.30 -6.89
CA ILE A 159 -3.43 13.55 -7.87
C ILE A 159 -4.41 12.80 -8.78
N ASP A 160 -4.17 12.83 -10.08
CA ASP A 160 -4.96 12.10 -11.07
C ASP A 160 -4.77 10.57 -10.91
N PHE A 161 -5.90 9.80 -10.89
CA PHE A 161 -5.90 8.35 -10.65
C PHE A 161 -6.78 7.62 -11.65
#